data_7d51b311966c1f64a30dc04b20eb1e8d
#
_entry.id   7d51b311966c1f64a30dc04b20eb1e8d
#
_cell.length_a   1.000
_cell.length_b   1.000
_cell.length_c   1.000
_cell.angle_alpha   90.00
_cell.angle_beta   90.00
_cell.angle_gamma   90.00
#
_symmetry.space_group_name_H-M   'P 1'
#
loop_
_entity.id
_entity.type
_entity.pdbx_description
1 polymer ?
#
loop_
_entity_poly.entity_id
_entity_poly.type
_entity_poly.pdbx_seq_one_letter_code
_entity_poly.pdbx_strand_id
1 'polypeptide(L)'
;MHTRVLTVRRAAAALACAAAMVSLAACNNGDTGAAGAAGGSTPSKSTEAGPDAEPNGVEKLSAKEIYDSGHKANAAAGSFREQMTRGGTRTDMLLSATECVGTVKMSQGTFQVIRKGSDVWAKPDSAIVKEFNSELGADTLSADKWLHGTPSNPLMKGFASWCHQEQFTAPDTLDAGNKVTKGKVTTVDGQQAVPVVMTAKGDSVTWYVATTGKPYYFKQASSRTDMQNLVYSDFGKPVGAQAPSGPVEEAPKK
;
A
#
# COMPACT_ATOMS: atom_id res chain seq x y z
N MET A 1 -44.98 -18.95 1.15
CA MET A 1 -44.26 -20.14 0.70
C MET A 1 -44.33 -20.24 -0.81
N HIS A 2 -43.33 -19.77 -1.53
CA HIS A 2 -43.12 -20.12 -2.97
C HIS A 2 -41.64 -19.83 -3.25
N THR A 3 -40.87 -20.90 -3.25
CA THR A 3 -39.46 -20.96 -3.63
C THR A 3 -39.36 -20.87 -5.15
N ARG A 4 -38.70 -19.89 -5.71
CA ARG A 4 -38.31 -19.87 -7.13
C ARG A 4 -36.82 -20.15 -7.25
N VAL A 5 -36.52 -21.32 -7.78
CA VAL A 5 -35.20 -21.76 -8.21
C VAL A 5 -34.90 -21.10 -9.57
N LEU A 6 -33.83 -20.32 -9.66
CA LEU A 6 -33.33 -19.77 -10.93
C LEU A 6 -32.11 -20.59 -11.37
N THR A 7 -32.33 -21.34 -12.43
CA THR A 7 -31.32 -22.13 -13.15
C THR A 7 -30.49 -21.20 -14.05
N VAL A 8 -29.21 -21.07 -13.81
CA VAL A 8 -28.28 -20.34 -14.70
C VAL A 8 -27.62 -21.35 -15.64
N ARG A 9 -27.89 -21.20 -16.92
CA ARG A 9 -27.29 -21.97 -18.02
C ARG A 9 -25.87 -21.45 -18.27
N ARG A 10 -24.90 -22.37 -18.24
CA ARG A 10 -23.52 -22.15 -18.68
C ARG A 10 -23.48 -22.16 -20.21
N ALA A 11 -22.97 -21.10 -20.82
CA ALA A 11 -22.56 -21.11 -22.23
C ALA A 11 -21.02 -21.10 -22.24
N ALA A 12 -20.47 -22.19 -22.77
CA ALA A 12 -19.07 -22.32 -23.10
C ALA A 12 -18.85 -21.74 -24.50
N ALA A 13 -17.94 -20.80 -24.68
CA ALA A 13 -17.43 -20.41 -25.97
C ALA A 13 -15.91 -20.62 -25.96
N ALA A 14 -15.50 -21.64 -26.70
CA ALA A 14 -14.12 -21.88 -27.06
C ALA A 14 -13.79 -21.03 -28.30
N LEU A 15 -12.67 -20.29 -28.27
CA LEU A 15 -12.06 -19.71 -29.45
C LEU A 15 -10.54 -19.94 -29.35
N ALA A 16 -10.08 -20.74 -30.31
CA ALA A 16 -8.69 -21.05 -30.60
C ALA A 16 -8.13 -20.07 -31.63
N CYS A 17 -6.79 -20.11 -31.79
CA CYS A 17 -5.97 -19.53 -32.86
C CYS A 17 -5.33 -18.18 -32.51
N ALA A 18 -4.08 -17.91 -32.85
CA ALA A 18 -3.04 -18.56 -33.62
C ALA A 18 -1.69 -17.96 -33.25
N ALA A 19 -0.64 -18.76 -33.32
CA ALA A 19 0.72 -18.35 -33.17
C ALA A 19 1.18 -17.52 -34.39
N ALA A 20 1.92 -16.45 -34.17
CA ALA A 20 2.79 -15.85 -35.19
C ALA A 20 4.17 -15.63 -34.56
N MET A 21 5.09 -16.52 -34.91
CA MET A 21 6.53 -16.34 -34.68
C MET A 21 7.07 -15.39 -35.75
N VAL A 22 7.74 -14.33 -35.30
CA VAL A 22 8.67 -13.60 -36.17
C VAL A 22 10.03 -13.62 -35.48
N SER A 23 10.89 -14.49 -36.04
CA SER A 23 12.29 -14.55 -35.76
C SER A 23 13.03 -13.48 -36.60
N LEU A 24 13.79 -12.63 -35.94
CA LEU A 24 14.81 -11.81 -36.58
C LEU A 24 16.15 -12.11 -35.91
N ALA A 25 16.93 -12.89 -36.61
CA ALA A 25 18.33 -13.08 -36.34
C ALA A 25 19.12 -11.89 -36.90
N ALA A 26 19.98 -11.31 -36.08
CA ALA A 26 21.09 -10.53 -36.57
C ALA A 26 22.36 -10.94 -35.80
N CYS A 27 23.24 -11.66 -36.48
CA CYS A 27 24.60 -11.91 -36.07
C CYS A 27 25.42 -10.63 -36.17
N ASN A 28 26.28 -10.36 -35.25
CA ASN A 28 27.59 -9.82 -35.54
C ASN A 28 28.65 -10.27 -34.53
N ASN A 29 29.77 -10.62 -35.10
CA ASN A 29 30.97 -11.22 -34.53
C ASN A 29 31.80 -10.31 -33.64
N GLY A 30 32.58 -10.93 -32.74
CA GLY A 30 33.92 -10.47 -32.37
C GLY A 30 34.16 -10.22 -30.90
N ASP A 31 34.80 -11.06 -30.32
CA ASP A 31 36.12 -11.25 -29.76
C ASP A 31 36.23 -11.31 -28.21
N THR A 32 36.95 -12.30 -27.84
CA THR A 32 37.54 -12.76 -26.58
C THR A 32 37.82 -11.76 -25.45
N GLY A 33 37.48 -12.17 -24.19
CA GLY A 33 38.03 -11.59 -22.96
C GLY A 33 37.38 -12.14 -21.70
N ALA A 34 38.14 -12.87 -20.89
CA ALA A 34 37.73 -13.64 -19.72
C ALA A 34 37.42 -12.81 -18.49
N ALA A 35 36.62 -13.44 -17.62
CA ALA A 35 36.55 -13.38 -16.14
C ALA A 35 35.98 -12.11 -15.45
N GLY A 36 34.97 -12.34 -14.62
CA GLY A 36 34.57 -11.42 -13.57
C GLY A 36 33.08 -11.51 -13.24
N ALA A 37 32.68 -12.54 -12.46
CA ALA A 37 31.35 -12.59 -11.88
C ALA A 37 31.20 -11.51 -10.79
N ALA A 38 30.38 -10.52 -11.04
CA ALA A 38 29.82 -9.70 -10.01
C ALA A 38 28.34 -9.46 -10.40
N GLY A 39 27.43 -10.18 -9.75
CA GLY A 39 25.98 -9.98 -9.89
C GLY A 39 25.59 -8.62 -9.38
N GLY A 40 25.63 -7.62 -10.24
CA GLY A 40 25.03 -6.33 -9.99
C GLY A 40 23.54 -6.42 -10.25
N SER A 41 22.74 -6.51 -9.20
CA SER A 41 21.30 -6.29 -9.27
C SER A 41 21.07 -4.83 -9.70
N THR A 42 20.76 -4.63 -10.97
CA THR A 42 20.34 -3.32 -11.47
C THR A 42 19.05 -2.96 -10.75
N PRO A 43 18.96 -1.83 -10.01
CA PRO A 43 17.71 -1.41 -9.40
C PRO A 43 16.69 -1.15 -10.52
N SER A 44 15.60 -1.90 -10.50
CA SER A 44 14.45 -1.64 -11.37
C SER A 44 14.00 -0.20 -11.17
N LYS A 45 14.16 0.60 -12.22
CA LYS A 45 13.76 1.99 -12.25
C LYS A 45 12.26 2.07 -11.91
N SER A 46 11.92 2.67 -10.78
CA SER A 46 10.56 2.98 -10.37
C SER A 46 9.81 3.63 -11.52
N THR A 47 8.66 3.11 -11.90
CA THR A 47 7.75 3.77 -12.83
C THR A 47 6.94 4.84 -12.07
N GLU A 48 7.63 5.70 -11.36
CA GLU A 48 7.08 7.01 -11.03
C GLU A 48 6.98 7.76 -12.36
N ALA A 49 5.84 8.42 -12.59
CA ALA A 49 5.63 9.23 -13.78
C ALA A 49 6.75 10.27 -13.84
N GLY A 50 7.73 10.05 -14.71
CA GLY A 50 8.79 11.01 -14.96
C GLY A 50 8.19 12.32 -15.49
N PRO A 51 8.97 13.41 -15.55
CA PRO A 51 8.51 14.72 -16.05
C PRO A 51 7.93 14.68 -17.46
N ASP A 52 8.19 13.62 -18.23
CA ASP A 52 7.70 13.41 -19.61
C ASP A 52 6.44 12.52 -19.70
N ALA A 53 5.79 12.19 -18.60
CA ALA A 53 4.57 11.39 -18.65
C ALA A 53 3.40 12.17 -19.24
N GLU A 54 2.64 11.54 -20.15
CA GLU A 54 1.49 12.14 -20.82
C GLU A 54 0.43 12.66 -19.83
N PRO A 55 -0.16 13.86 -20.08
CA PRO A 55 -1.27 14.36 -19.28
C PRO A 55 -2.46 13.39 -19.30
N ASN A 56 -3.05 13.13 -18.14
CA ASN A 56 -4.19 12.23 -18.02
C ASN A 56 -5.56 12.95 -18.04
N GLY A 57 -5.58 14.27 -17.97
CA GLY A 57 -6.78 15.08 -18.09
C GLY A 57 -7.65 15.15 -16.84
N VAL A 58 -7.22 14.52 -15.72
CA VAL A 58 -7.98 14.50 -14.47
C VAL A 58 -8.30 15.91 -13.95
N GLU A 59 -7.44 16.88 -14.22
CA GLU A 59 -7.61 18.28 -13.81
C GLU A 59 -8.83 18.98 -14.44
N LYS A 60 -9.41 18.39 -15.51
CA LYS A 60 -10.62 18.90 -16.18
C LYS A 60 -11.92 18.48 -15.49
N LEU A 61 -11.84 17.46 -14.63
CA LEU A 61 -12.98 16.91 -13.92
C LEU A 61 -13.43 17.81 -12.75
N SER A 62 -14.61 17.55 -12.19
CA SER A 62 -15.07 18.17 -10.96
C SER A 62 -14.23 17.69 -9.75
N ALA A 63 -14.26 18.43 -8.64
CA ALA A 63 -13.51 18.06 -7.44
C ALA A 63 -13.83 16.64 -6.94
N LYS A 64 -15.12 16.25 -6.97
CA LYS A 64 -15.55 14.92 -6.57
C LYS A 64 -15.03 13.84 -7.54
N GLU A 65 -15.12 14.06 -8.83
CA GLU A 65 -14.64 13.10 -9.83
C GLU A 65 -13.13 12.92 -9.78
N ILE A 66 -12.36 13.98 -9.49
CA ILE A 66 -10.91 13.90 -9.27
C ILE A 66 -10.62 13.02 -8.07
N TYR A 67 -11.31 13.27 -6.94
CA TYR A 67 -11.17 12.49 -5.71
C TYR A 67 -11.47 11.00 -5.93
N ASP A 68 -12.62 10.70 -6.54
CA ASP A 68 -13.04 9.33 -6.87
C ASP A 68 -12.05 8.63 -7.82
N SER A 69 -11.53 9.37 -8.81
CA SER A 69 -10.54 8.85 -9.77
C SER A 69 -9.24 8.48 -9.09
N GLY A 70 -8.77 9.31 -8.15
CA GLY A 70 -7.57 9.03 -7.37
C GLY A 70 -7.69 7.77 -6.52
N HIS A 71 -8.77 7.66 -5.76
CA HIS A 71 -9.04 6.47 -4.94
C HIS A 71 -9.21 5.20 -5.79
N LYS A 72 -9.93 5.29 -6.92
CA LYS A 72 -10.08 4.18 -7.85
C LYS A 72 -8.75 3.72 -8.44
N ALA A 73 -7.87 4.67 -8.79
CA ALA A 73 -6.55 4.36 -9.32
C ALA A 73 -5.67 3.65 -8.27
N ASN A 74 -5.68 4.13 -7.01
CA ASN A 74 -4.94 3.51 -5.90
C ASN A 74 -5.45 2.09 -5.63
N ALA A 75 -6.76 1.87 -5.57
CA ALA A 75 -7.34 0.55 -5.39
C ALA A 75 -6.96 -0.41 -6.54
N ALA A 76 -6.95 0.08 -7.77
CA ALA A 76 -6.59 -0.69 -8.96
C ALA A 76 -5.08 -0.97 -9.09
N ALA A 77 -4.22 -0.31 -8.29
CA ALA A 77 -2.78 -0.56 -8.30
C ALA A 77 -2.42 -1.95 -7.76
N GLY A 78 -3.24 -2.53 -6.90
CA GLY A 78 -3.03 -3.84 -6.29
C GLY A 78 -1.98 -3.85 -5.17
N SER A 79 -1.04 -2.93 -5.19
CA SER A 79 -0.01 -2.74 -4.15
C SER A 79 0.53 -1.31 -4.18
N PHE A 80 1.07 -0.86 -3.06
CA PHE A 80 1.73 0.43 -2.91
C PHE A 80 2.55 0.50 -1.61
N ARG A 81 3.43 1.46 -1.52
CA ARG A 81 4.04 1.92 -0.26
C ARG A 81 3.18 3.02 0.32
N GLU A 82 2.88 2.91 1.60
CA GLU A 82 2.18 3.91 2.40
C GLU A 82 3.10 4.42 3.50
N GLN A 83 3.22 5.73 3.63
CA GLN A 83 3.86 6.39 4.74
C GLN A 83 2.85 7.33 5.40
N MET A 84 2.51 7.05 6.65
CA MET A 84 1.54 7.84 7.42
C MET A 84 2.21 8.55 8.59
N THR A 85 1.71 9.74 8.89
CA THR A 85 1.90 10.38 10.19
C THR A 85 0.56 10.82 10.74
N ARG A 86 0.29 10.50 12.01
CA ARG A 86 -0.92 10.92 12.73
C ARG A 86 -0.60 11.05 14.21
N GLY A 87 -0.61 12.26 14.73
CA GLY A 87 -0.19 12.50 16.10
C GLY A 87 1.24 11.98 16.34
N GLY A 88 1.42 11.11 17.33
CA GLY A 88 2.69 10.45 17.61
C GLY A 88 2.97 9.18 16.78
N THR A 89 2.01 8.73 15.97
CA THR A 89 2.14 7.51 15.17
C THR A 89 2.77 7.78 13.82
N ARG A 90 3.66 6.89 13.38
CA ARG A 90 4.25 6.87 12.04
C ARG A 90 4.27 5.45 11.50
N THR A 91 3.92 5.30 10.23
CA THR A 91 4.03 4.02 9.51
C THR A 91 4.90 4.18 8.27
N ASP A 92 5.50 3.08 7.86
CA ASP A 92 6.15 2.91 6.56
C ASP A 92 5.90 1.46 6.13
N MET A 93 4.95 1.28 5.20
CA MET A 93 4.36 -0.01 4.89
C MET A 93 4.33 -0.25 3.39
N LEU A 94 4.77 -1.43 2.94
CA LEU A 94 4.45 -1.97 1.62
C LEU A 94 3.21 -2.85 1.77
N LEU A 95 2.15 -2.57 1.02
CA LEU A 95 0.83 -3.16 1.19
C LEU A 95 0.28 -3.74 -0.10
N SER A 96 -0.34 -4.92 0.01
CA SER A 96 -1.24 -5.50 -0.99
C SER A 96 -2.41 -6.19 -0.29
N ALA A 97 -3.34 -6.75 -1.03
CA ALA A 97 -4.48 -7.49 -0.47
C ALA A 97 -4.04 -8.69 0.40
N THR A 98 -2.93 -9.34 0.08
CA THR A 98 -2.47 -10.58 0.72
C THR A 98 -1.10 -10.49 1.41
N GLU A 99 -0.34 -9.46 1.13
CA GLU A 99 1.00 -9.29 1.66
C GLU A 99 1.19 -7.90 2.25
N CYS A 100 1.97 -7.81 3.31
CA CYS A 100 2.45 -6.55 3.84
C CYS A 100 3.82 -6.71 4.49
N VAL A 101 4.63 -5.66 4.40
CA VAL A 101 5.92 -5.55 5.12
C VAL A 101 6.06 -4.11 5.57
N GLY A 102 6.40 -3.90 6.83
CA GLY A 102 6.66 -2.53 7.26
C GLY A 102 6.98 -2.36 8.73
N THR A 103 7.02 -1.09 9.12
CA THR A 103 7.32 -0.63 10.47
C THR A 103 6.24 0.32 10.96
N VAL A 104 5.82 0.12 12.18
CA VAL A 104 4.89 1.00 12.90
C VAL A 104 5.58 1.54 14.14
N LYS A 105 5.66 2.86 14.25
CA LYS A 105 6.17 3.57 15.41
C LYS A 105 5.04 4.33 16.09
N MET A 106 4.86 4.09 17.37
CA MET A 106 3.86 4.74 18.23
C MET A 106 4.53 5.36 19.45
N SER A 107 3.77 6.08 20.27
CA SER A 107 4.29 6.59 21.57
C SER A 107 4.72 5.47 22.51
N GLN A 108 4.07 4.31 22.43
CA GLN A 108 4.34 3.13 23.26
C GLN A 108 5.58 2.34 22.82
N GLY A 109 6.05 2.53 21.59
CA GLY A 109 7.20 1.81 21.03
C GLY A 109 7.09 1.57 19.54
N THR A 110 7.90 0.66 19.03
CA THR A 110 8.01 0.34 17.61
C THR A 110 7.91 -1.16 17.38
N PHE A 111 7.28 -1.56 16.29
CA PHE A 111 7.34 -2.94 15.82
C PHE A 111 7.48 -3.02 14.30
N GLN A 112 8.07 -4.10 13.83
CA GLN A 112 8.04 -4.52 12.44
C GLN A 112 6.93 -5.55 12.27
N VAL A 113 6.30 -5.56 11.10
CA VAL A 113 5.27 -6.53 10.75
C VAL A 113 5.49 -7.06 9.34
N ILE A 114 5.28 -8.35 9.17
CA ILE A 114 5.26 -9.04 7.88
C ILE A 114 3.97 -9.85 7.85
N ARG A 115 3.22 -9.78 6.76
CA ARG A 115 2.09 -10.67 6.48
C ARG A 115 2.27 -11.29 5.10
N LYS A 116 2.02 -12.60 5.01
CA LYS A 116 1.98 -13.34 3.76
C LYS A 116 0.82 -14.33 3.81
N GLY A 117 -0.25 -14.00 3.09
CA GLY A 117 -1.50 -14.75 3.20
C GLY A 117 -2.09 -14.70 4.61
N SER A 118 -2.20 -15.86 5.25
CA SER A 118 -2.67 -16.02 6.63
C SER A 118 -1.57 -15.86 7.68
N ASP A 119 -0.31 -15.98 7.30
CA ASP A 119 0.80 -15.92 8.24
C ASP A 119 1.17 -14.48 8.55
N VAL A 120 1.39 -14.21 9.83
CA VAL A 120 1.78 -12.91 10.35
C VAL A 120 3.00 -13.08 11.23
N TRP A 121 4.02 -12.29 10.99
CA TRP A 121 5.19 -12.15 11.86
C TRP A 121 5.24 -10.73 12.39
N ALA A 122 5.51 -10.58 13.67
CA ALA A 122 5.69 -9.28 14.31
C ALA A 122 6.95 -9.27 15.16
N LYS A 123 7.71 -8.20 15.11
CA LYS A 123 8.91 -8.00 15.93
C LYS A 123 8.75 -6.73 16.74
N PRO A 124 8.20 -6.83 17.98
CA PRO A 124 8.06 -5.69 18.88
C PRO A 124 9.40 -5.34 19.53
N ASP A 125 9.59 -4.04 19.82
CA ASP A 125 10.69 -3.56 20.65
C ASP A 125 10.42 -3.80 22.15
N SER A 126 11.40 -3.48 22.99
CA SER A 126 11.32 -3.69 24.44
C SER A 126 10.21 -2.89 25.13
N ALA A 127 9.84 -1.73 24.56
CA ALA A 127 8.78 -0.88 25.12
C ALA A 127 7.40 -1.52 24.90
N ILE A 128 7.13 -1.99 23.70
CA ILE A 128 5.90 -2.74 23.35
C ILE A 128 5.81 -4.04 24.17
N VAL A 129 6.91 -4.79 24.27
CA VAL A 129 6.94 -6.06 25.05
C VAL A 129 6.62 -5.81 26.51
N LYS A 130 7.20 -4.77 27.12
CA LYS A 130 6.93 -4.39 28.50
C LYS A 130 5.44 -4.10 28.76
N GLU A 131 4.81 -3.35 27.84
CA GLU A 131 3.37 -3.05 27.93
C GLU A 131 2.54 -4.34 27.87
N PHE A 132 2.76 -5.19 26.86
CA PHE A 132 2.04 -6.45 26.71
C PHE A 132 2.27 -7.41 27.88
N ASN A 133 3.50 -7.57 28.36
CA ASN A 133 3.78 -8.43 29.51
C ASN A 133 3.10 -7.92 30.79
N SER A 134 3.02 -6.60 30.96
CA SER A 134 2.26 -5.99 32.07
C SER A 134 0.76 -6.31 31.99
N GLU A 135 0.18 -6.25 30.80
CA GLU A 135 -1.25 -6.57 30.59
C GLU A 135 -1.55 -8.06 30.73
N LEU A 136 -0.62 -8.93 30.33
CA LEU A 136 -0.76 -10.39 30.44
C LEU A 136 -0.44 -10.92 31.83
N GLY A 137 0.18 -10.11 32.71
CA GLY A 137 0.58 -10.50 34.05
C GLY A 137 1.71 -11.54 34.08
N ALA A 138 2.49 -11.67 33.00
CA ALA A 138 3.59 -12.62 32.88
C ALA A 138 4.63 -12.16 31.84
N ASP A 139 5.90 -12.51 32.04
CA ASP A 139 6.99 -12.30 31.07
C ASP A 139 6.93 -13.33 29.92
N THR A 140 5.86 -13.24 29.11
CA THR A 140 5.58 -14.21 28.04
C THR A 140 6.20 -13.84 26.70
N LEU A 141 6.53 -12.56 26.51
CA LEU A 141 7.11 -12.07 25.26
C LEU A 141 8.54 -11.60 25.49
N SER A 142 9.39 -11.88 24.51
CA SER A 142 10.79 -11.39 24.47
C SER A 142 10.92 -10.27 23.44
N ALA A 143 11.66 -9.21 23.82
CA ALA A 143 11.95 -8.11 22.91
C ALA A 143 12.83 -8.57 21.75
N ASP A 144 12.67 -7.87 20.61
CA ASP A 144 13.50 -8.05 19.41
C ASP A 144 13.50 -9.46 18.80
N LYS A 145 12.58 -10.32 19.19
CA LYS A 145 12.30 -11.60 18.56
C LYS A 145 11.08 -11.54 17.67
N TRP A 146 11.08 -12.34 16.62
CA TRP A 146 9.92 -12.51 15.77
C TRP A 146 8.90 -13.42 16.45
N LEU A 147 7.67 -12.93 16.56
CA LEU A 147 6.49 -13.71 16.92
C LEU A 147 5.80 -14.16 15.64
N HIS A 148 5.36 -15.41 15.57
CA HIS A 148 4.58 -15.94 14.45
C HIS A 148 3.18 -16.33 14.90
N GLY A 149 2.23 -16.19 14.01
CA GLY A 149 0.86 -16.66 14.20
C GLY A 149 -0.05 -16.23 13.07
N THR A 150 -1.35 -16.39 13.28
CA THR A 150 -2.38 -15.95 12.33
C THR A 150 -3.29 -14.91 12.98
N PRO A 151 -4.11 -14.17 12.20
CA PRO A 151 -5.09 -13.21 12.76
C PRO A 151 -6.17 -13.82 13.65
N SER A 152 -6.26 -15.15 13.77
CA SER A 152 -7.11 -15.82 14.76
C SER A 152 -6.56 -15.70 16.19
N ASN A 153 -5.25 -15.50 16.34
CA ASN A 153 -4.64 -15.17 17.63
C ASN A 153 -4.88 -13.68 17.92
N PRO A 154 -5.44 -13.29 19.08
CA PRO A 154 -5.77 -11.90 19.41
C PRO A 154 -4.59 -10.93 19.34
N LEU A 155 -3.41 -11.35 19.81
CA LEU A 155 -2.18 -10.55 19.74
C LEU A 155 -1.76 -10.32 18.29
N MET A 156 -1.70 -11.38 17.50
CA MET A 156 -1.30 -11.30 16.09
C MET A 156 -2.33 -10.54 15.25
N LYS A 157 -3.62 -10.60 15.60
CA LYS A 157 -4.66 -9.77 15.00
C LYS A 157 -4.37 -8.27 15.18
N GLY A 158 -3.88 -7.87 16.36
CA GLY A 158 -3.47 -6.49 16.63
C GLY A 158 -2.38 -6.01 15.66
N PHE A 159 -1.32 -6.79 15.48
CA PHE A 159 -0.26 -6.48 14.51
C PHE A 159 -0.75 -6.54 13.06
N ALA A 160 -1.54 -7.55 12.70
CA ALA A 160 -2.10 -7.71 11.37
C ALA A 160 -3.04 -6.57 10.96
N SER A 161 -3.66 -5.88 11.92
CA SER A 161 -4.56 -4.76 11.63
C SER A 161 -3.89 -3.59 10.90
N TRP A 162 -2.57 -3.49 10.94
CA TRP A 162 -1.79 -2.51 10.21
C TRP A 162 -1.53 -2.91 8.74
N CYS A 163 -1.86 -4.15 8.36
CA CYS A 163 -1.68 -4.71 7.02
C CYS A 163 -2.95 -4.64 6.14
N HIS A 164 -3.90 -3.77 6.46
CA HIS A 164 -5.17 -3.65 5.72
C HIS A 164 -5.09 -2.57 4.65
N GLN A 165 -4.74 -2.96 3.42
CA GLN A 165 -4.67 -2.09 2.25
C GLN A 165 -5.96 -1.28 2.03
N GLU A 166 -7.11 -1.89 2.24
CA GLU A 166 -8.43 -1.28 2.05
C GLU A 166 -8.67 -0.05 2.94
N GLN A 167 -8.03 0.06 4.09
CA GLN A 167 -8.12 1.25 4.96
C GLN A 167 -7.51 2.50 4.31
N PHE A 168 -6.60 2.31 3.35
CA PHE A 168 -5.90 3.39 2.66
C PHE A 168 -6.42 3.65 1.25
N THR A 169 -7.25 2.76 0.71
CA THR A 169 -7.81 2.88 -0.64
C THR A 169 -9.31 3.15 -0.66
N ALA A 170 -10.02 2.87 0.43
CA ALA A 170 -11.42 3.20 0.56
C ALA A 170 -11.62 4.74 0.56
N PRO A 171 -12.52 5.27 -0.26
CA PRO A 171 -12.83 6.68 -0.22
C PRO A 171 -13.51 7.04 1.11
N ASP A 172 -13.09 8.17 1.69
CA ASP A 172 -13.84 8.75 2.80
C ASP A 172 -15.25 9.12 2.35
N THR A 173 -16.22 9.02 3.26
CA THR A 173 -17.55 9.53 3.00
C THR A 173 -17.47 11.06 2.87
N LEU A 174 -17.66 11.57 1.67
CA LEU A 174 -17.82 13.00 1.44
C LEU A 174 -19.23 13.38 1.86
N ASP A 175 -19.45 13.63 3.15
CA ASP A 175 -20.75 14.01 3.69
C ASP A 175 -21.31 15.24 2.98
N ALA A 176 -22.63 15.27 2.77
CA ALA A 176 -23.32 16.35 2.06
C ALA A 176 -23.13 17.76 2.68
N GLY A 177 -22.61 17.82 3.94
CA GLY A 177 -22.27 19.06 4.64
C GLY A 177 -20.84 19.56 4.43
N ASN A 178 -19.97 18.79 3.78
CA ASN A 178 -18.57 19.16 3.58
C ASN A 178 -18.39 19.94 2.27
N LYS A 179 -17.67 21.04 2.33
CA LYS A 179 -17.30 21.80 1.13
C LYS A 179 -16.09 21.15 0.48
N VAL A 180 -16.28 20.61 -0.73
CA VAL A 180 -15.20 20.04 -1.54
C VAL A 180 -14.89 20.96 -2.72
N THR A 181 -13.63 21.34 -2.88
CA THR A 181 -13.18 22.28 -3.91
C THR A 181 -11.94 21.76 -4.62
N LYS A 182 -11.77 22.15 -5.89
CA LYS A 182 -10.59 21.86 -6.69
C LYS A 182 -9.68 23.09 -6.71
N GLY A 183 -8.37 22.87 -6.48
CA GLY A 183 -7.35 23.90 -6.65
C GLY A 183 -6.77 23.93 -8.08
N LYS A 184 -5.82 24.83 -8.29
CA LYS A 184 -5.03 24.88 -9.54
C LYS A 184 -3.98 23.76 -9.53
N VAL A 185 -3.65 23.25 -10.72
CA VAL A 185 -2.53 22.30 -10.88
C VAL A 185 -1.26 22.92 -10.31
N THR A 186 -0.54 22.14 -9.54
CA THR A 186 0.70 22.56 -8.86
C THR A 186 1.70 21.40 -8.85
N THR A 187 2.96 21.68 -8.52
CA THR A 187 3.98 20.66 -8.31
C THR A 187 4.11 20.36 -6.82
N VAL A 188 4.00 19.09 -6.46
CA VAL A 188 4.15 18.58 -5.09
C VAL A 188 5.13 17.42 -5.10
N ASP A 189 6.20 17.53 -4.33
CA ASP A 189 7.26 16.52 -4.26
C ASP A 189 7.81 16.13 -5.65
N GLY A 190 7.92 17.12 -6.56
CA GLY A 190 8.40 16.93 -7.93
C GLY A 190 7.36 16.39 -8.93
N GLN A 191 6.14 16.11 -8.50
CA GLN A 191 5.06 15.57 -9.33
C GLN A 191 3.96 16.61 -9.58
N GLN A 192 3.46 16.69 -10.82
CA GLN A 192 2.32 17.54 -11.18
C GLN A 192 1.03 16.96 -10.61
N ALA A 193 0.27 17.77 -9.87
CA ALA A 193 -0.94 17.33 -9.19
C ALA A 193 -2.04 18.37 -9.23
N VAL A 194 -3.28 17.92 -9.20
CA VAL A 194 -4.44 18.74 -8.88
C VAL A 194 -4.85 18.50 -7.43
N PRO A 195 -4.88 19.54 -6.57
CA PRO A 195 -5.35 19.37 -5.20
C PRO A 195 -6.89 19.37 -5.15
N VAL A 196 -7.44 18.44 -4.36
CA VAL A 196 -8.83 18.42 -3.92
C VAL A 196 -8.85 18.72 -2.44
N VAL A 197 -9.55 19.77 -2.05
CA VAL A 197 -9.62 20.25 -0.65
C VAL A 197 -11.02 20.02 -0.11
N MET A 198 -11.12 19.27 0.97
CA MET A 198 -12.33 19.18 1.78
C MET A 198 -12.16 20.05 3.02
N THR A 199 -13.17 20.85 3.31
CA THR A 199 -13.23 21.68 4.52
C THR A 199 -14.46 21.33 5.35
N ALA A 200 -14.24 21.03 6.62
CA ALA A 200 -15.29 20.71 7.57
C ALA A 200 -14.95 21.35 8.94
N LYS A 201 -15.89 22.11 9.50
CA LYS A 201 -15.76 22.71 10.84
C LYS A 201 -14.46 23.50 11.10
N GLY A 202 -13.92 24.14 10.06
CA GLY A 202 -12.67 24.91 10.13
C GLY A 202 -11.39 24.12 9.87
N ASP A 203 -11.44 22.81 9.85
CA ASP A 203 -10.31 21.94 9.45
C ASP A 203 -10.36 21.64 7.97
N SER A 204 -9.21 21.31 7.39
CA SER A 204 -9.10 20.93 5.98
C SER A 204 -8.22 19.71 5.78
N VAL A 205 -8.59 18.93 4.77
CA VAL A 205 -7.79 17.84 4.22
C VAL A 205 -7.61 18.09 2.73
N THR A 206 -6.39 17.99 2.26
CA THR A 206 -6.03 18.15 0.84
C THR A 206 -5.50 16.85 0.30
N TRP A 207 -6.12 16.33 -0.75
CA TRP A 207 -5.64 15.20 -1.54
C TRP A 207 -5.00 15.69 -2.83
N TYR A 208 -3.81 15.22 -3.13
CA TYR A 208 -3.08 15.55 -4.35
C TYR A 208 -3.17 14.38 -5.32
N VAL A 209 -3.83 14.61 -6.46
CA VAL A 209 -4.03 13.60 -7.51
C VAL A 209 -3.14 13.95 -8.69
N ALA A 210 -2.34 12.97 -9.15
CA ALA A 210 -1.41 13.13 -10.26
C ALA A 210 -2.13 13.50 -11.55
N THR A 211 -1.60 14.48 -12.29
CA THR A 211 -2.16 14.93 -13.59
C THR A 211 -1.45 14.30 -14.78
N THR A 212 -0.43 13.47 -14.54
CA THR A 212 0.31 12.74 -15.57
C THR A 212 0.31 11.25 -15.27
N GLY A 213 0.32 10.41 -16.29
CA GLY A 213 0.25 8.96 -16.15
C GLY A 213 -1.07 8.49 -15.52
N LYS A 214 -1.04 7.54 -14.61
CA LYS A 214 -2.26 7.16 -13.87
C LYS A 214 -2.61 8.22 -12.83
N PRO A 215 -3.89 8.58 -12.64
CA PRO A 215 -4.31 9.62 -11.71
C PRO A 215 -4.25 9.13 -10.25
N TYR A 216 -3.09 8.69 -9.83
CA TYR A 216 -2.93 8.26 -8.44
C TYR A 216 -3.13 9.42 -7.47
N TYR A 217 -3.89 9.18 -6.43
CA TYR A 217 -3.84 9.95 -5.22
C TYR A 217 -2.57 9.56 -4.46
N PHE A 218 -1.56 10.44 -4.46
CA PHE A 218 -0.24 10.10 -3.92
C PHE A 218 0.10 10.82 -2.60
N LYS A 219 -0.68 11.84 -2.22
CA LYS A 219 -0.45 12.56 -0.97
C LYS A 219 -1.72 13.09 -0.37
N GLN A 220 -1.84 12.98 0.95
CA GLN A 220 -2.81 13.68 1.77
C GLN A 220 -2.09 14.59 2.76
N ALA A 221 -2.54 15.84 2.84
CA ALA A 221 -2.09 16.79 3.84
C ALA A 221 -3.30 17.30 4.64
N SER A 222 -3.19 17.30 5.96
CA SER A 222 -4.23 17.78 6.86
C SER A 222 -3.80 19.07 7.54
N SER A 223 -4.76 19.95 7.88
CA SER A 223 -4.50 21.22 8.54
C SER A 223 -4.01 21.07 9.98
N ARG A 224 -4.21 19.90 10.59
CA ARG A 224 -3.85 19.60 11.98
C ARG A 224 -2.87 18.42 12.06
N THR A 225 -1.98 18.47 13.04
CA THR A 225 -0.96 17.42 13.27
C THR A 225 -1.51 16.13 13.89
N ASP A 226 -2.68 16.19 14.54
CA ASP A 226 -3.37 15.01 15.08
C ASP A 226 -4.25 14.31 14.04
N MET A 227 -4.44 14.93 12.87
CA MET A 227 -5.07 14.30 11.72
C MET A 227 -4.03 13.54 10.87
N GLN A 228 -4.53 12.63 10.08
CA GLN A 228 -3.73 11.77 9.22
C GLN A 228 -3.13 12.54 8.05
N ASN A 229 -1.82 12.40 7.86
CA ASN A 229 -1.10 12.78 6.65
C ASN A 229 -0.55 11.51 6.01
N LEU A 230 -0.64 11.39 4.69
CA LEU A 230 -0.26 10.20 3.92
C LEU A 230 0.60 10.57 2.73
N VAL A 231 1.56 9.70 2.43
CA VAL A 231 2.29 9.69 1.15
C VAL A 231 2.24 8.28 0.60
N TYR A 232 1.88 8.15 -0.67
CA TYR A 232 1.86 6.88 -1.39
C TYR A 232 2.87 6.88 -2.52
N SER A 233 3.55 5.76 -2.68
CA SER A 233 4.52 5.52 -3.75
C SER A 233 4.54 4.05 -4.15
N ASP A 234 5.42 3.67 -5.05
CA ASP A 234 5.65 2.28 -5.44
C ASP A 234 4.39 1.52 -5.91
N PHE A 235 3.46 2.24 -6.52
CA PHE A 235 2.20 1.66 -7.02
C PHE A 235 2.44 0.50 -7.97
N GLY A 236 1.77 -0.64 -7.72
CA GLY A 236 1.84 -1.84 -8.53
C GLY A 236 3.14 -2.64 -8.41
N LYS A 237 4.08 -2.25 -7.54
CA LYS A 237 5.29 -3.03 -7.28
C LYS A 237 4.99 -4.20 -6.34
N PRO A 238 5.58 -5.38 -6.57
CA PRO A 238 5.43 -6.52 -5.66
C PRO A 238 5.87 -6.16 -4.24
N VAL A 239 5.10 -6.57 -3.23
CA VAL A 239 5.48 -6.42 -1.81
C VAL A 239 6.64 -7.33 -1.49
N GLY A 240 6.61 -8.58 -1.98
CA GLY A 240 7.69 -9.54 -1.83
C GLY A 240 7.90 -9.97 -0.39
N ALA A 241 6.81 -10.11 0.38
CA ALA A 241 6.88 -10.54 1.77
C ALA A 241 7.54 -11.92 1.91
N GLN A 242 8.52 -12.03 2.81
CA GLN A 242 9.21 -13.27 3.14
C GLN A 242 9.15 -13.49 4.65
N ALA A 243 9.06 -14.75 5.06
CA ALA A 243 9.24 -15.10 6.46
C ALA A 243 10.61 -14.59 6.96
N PRO A 244 10.71 -14.09 8.19
CA PRO A 244 11.97 -13.59 8.72
C PRO A 244 13.02 -14.69 8.82
N SER A 245 14.28 -14.35 8.59
CA SER A 245 15.42 -15.29 8.66
C SER A 245 15.97 -15.51 10.08
N GLY A 246 15.48 -14.77 11.08
CA GLY A 246 15.94 -14.86 12.47
C GLY A 246 15.12 -15.85 13.30
N PRO A 247 15.43 -15.96 14.61
CA PRO A 247 14.65 -16.78 15.53
C PRO A 247 13.18 -16.34 15.57
N VAL A 248 12.28 -17.30 15.43
CA VAL A 248 10.83 -17.09 15.43
C VAL A 248 10.24 -17.89 16.59
N GLU A 249 9.38 -17.26 17.38
CA GLU A 249 8.62 -17.87 18.46
C GLU A 249 7.14 -17.85 18.09
N GLU A 250 6.41 -18.91 18.44
CA GLU A 250 4.95 -18.90 18.26
C GLU A 250 4.30 -17.92 19.25
N ALA A 251 3.35 -17.13 18.75
CA ALA A 251 2.60 -16.24 19.60
C ALA A 251 1.84 -17.01 20.70
N PRO A 252 1.83 -16.53 21.95
CA PRO A 252 1.18 -17.23 23.05
C PRO A 252 -0.29 -17.45 22.75
N LYS A 253 -0.76 -18.66 23.01
CA LYS A 253 -2.19 -19.01 22.95
C LYS A 253 -2.84 -18.56 24.26
N LYS A 254 -3.83 -17.67 24.18
CA LYS A 254 -4.69 -17.40 25.35
C LYS A 254 -5.68 -18.52 25.53
#